data_26a2ea410463ae2c543b81a40dcfdfb1
#
_entry.id   26a2ea410463ae2c543b81a40dcfdfb1
#
_cell.length_a   1.000
_cell.length_b   1.000
_cell.length_c   1.000
_cell.angle_alpha   90.00
_cell.angle_beta   90.00
_cell.angle_gamma   90.00
#
_symmetry.space_group_name_H-M   'P 1'
#
loop_
_entity.id
_entity.type
_entity.pdbx_description
1 polymer ?
#
loop_
_entity_poly.entity_id
_entity_poly.type
_entity_poly.pdbx_seq_one_letter_code
_entity_poly.pdbx_strand_id
1 'polypeptide(L)'
;MNPTLVLLQSATMFAMAGAVLALSTYVKLWTGLLSFATVTFGAIGAFGSIWLYNETGLGLFGSIIGAAVASGLFGLLVGRVFLKLSSHWLALATVALVLITRVFVVNLVDYTGGSAGEVVAYTITMPQMAIMLALVCGLLYLLKRSKFGVAADTTREDPAVAAALGVPVGRVKIIAFGLSGAIGAVGGAMQASQLSYIDPDTFYINLSVTIIASVVLGGAYHWFGSVIGAAVFTGMPVYISQYITEGQSIINGALLLVIILFLPGGLIDPLRWRRLREKRLRKRQPPDTVDRTHDPALDQAGATR
;
A
#
# COMPACT_ATOMS: atom_id res chain seq x y z
N MET A 1 -22.28 -7.06 26.23
CA MET A 1 -21.31 -6.14 25.61
C MET A 1 -22.09 -5.08 24.85
N ASN A 2 -21.70 -3.80 24.95
CA ASN A 2 -22.36 -2.74 24.18
C ASN A 2 -22.18 -2.99 22.68
N PRO A 3 -23.24 -3.01 21.87
CA PRO A 3 -23.14 -3.32 20.44
C PRO A 3 -22.19 -2.35 19.70
N THR A 4 -22.11 -1.10 20.14
CA THR A 4 -21.20 -0.10 19.57
C THR A 4 -19.72 -0.43 19.81
N LEU A 5 -19.36 -1.06 20.94
CA LEU A 5 -17.98 -1.48 21.24
C LEU A 5 -17.55 -2.64 20.34
N VAL A 6 -18.44 -3.61 20.10
CA VAL A 6 -18.16 -4.75 19.21
C VAL A 6 -17.90 -4.28 17.79
N LEU A 7 -18.69 -3.32 17.32
CA LEU A 7 -18.53 -2.74 15.97
C LEU A 7 -17.25 -1.93 15.83
N LEU A 8 -16.93 -1.12 16.83
CA LEU A 8 -15.68 -0.37 16.82
C LEU A 8 -14.47 -1.32 16.81
N GLN A 9 -14.55 -2.42 17.56
CA GLN A 9 -13.53 -3.46 17.55
C GLN A 9 -13.40 -4.11 16.16
N SER A 10 -14.49 -4.51 15.53
CA SER A 10 -14.47 -5.10 14.18
C SER A 10 -13.93 -4.11 13.16
N ALA A 11 -14.40 -2.87 13.16
CA ALA A 11 -13.93 -1.82 12.26
C ALA A 11 -12.41 -1.57 12.40
N THR A 12 -11.89 -1.55 13.64
CA THR A 12 -10.44 -1.39 13.88
C THR A 12 -9.64 -2.60 13.40
N MET A 13 -10.15 -3.83 13.56
CA MET A 13 -9.49 -5.03 13.09
C MET A 13 -9.44 -5.08 11.54
N PHE A 14 -10.54 -4.72 10.85
CA PHE A 14 -10.55 -4.56 9.39
C PHE A 14 -9.62 -3.44 8.93
N ALA A 15 -9.56 -2.32 9.66
CA ALA A 15 -8.62 -1.24 9.37
C ALA A 15 -7.16 -1.69 9.50
N MET A 16 -6.82 -2.51 10.50
CA MET A 16 -5.47 -3.06 10.67
C MET A 16 -5.09 -4.00 9.53
N ALA A 17 -5.99 -4.92 9.14
CA ALA A 17 -5.76 -5.83 8.00
C ALA A 17 -5.59 -5.04 6.70
N GLY A 18 -6.48 -4.09 6.43
CA GLY A 18 -6.40 -3.17 5.29
C GLY A 18 -5.12 -2.34 5.30
N ALA A 19 -4.64 -1.90 6.48
CA ALA A 19 -3.39 -1.17 6.61
C ALA A 19 -2.18 -2.00 6.19
N VAL A 20 -2.11 -3.28 6.56
CA VAL A 20 -1.02 -4.17 6.15
C VAL A 20 -1.06 -4.40 4.63
N LEU A 21 -2.24 -4.60 4.03
CA LEU A 21 -2.39 -4.70 2.57
C LEU A 21 -2.00 -3.39 1.87
N ALA A 22 -2.37 -2.24 2.43
CA ALA A 22 -1.96 -0.94 1.91
C ALA A 22 -0.44 -0.73 2.01
N LEU A 23 0.20 -1.14 3.10
CA LEU A 23 1.66 -1.11 3.25
C LEU A 23 2.37 -2.01 2.22
N SER A 24 1.80 -3.18 1.89
CA SER A 24 2.29 -4.02 0.80
C SER A 24 2.27 -3.27 -0.55
N THR A 25 1.18 -2.56 -0.86
CA THR A 25 1.07 -1.74 -2.08
C THR A 25 2.04 -0.55 -2.04
N TYR A 26 2.18 0.09 -0.89
CA TYR A 26 3.11 1.20 -0.68
C TYR A 26 4.55 0.81 -1.03
N VAL A 27 5.03 -0.39 -0.67
CA VAL A 27 6.41 -0.83 -0.96
C VAL A 27 6.70 -0.82 -2.46
N LYS A 28 5.78 -1.23 -3.31
CA LYS A 28 5.92 -1.16 -4.78
C LYS A 28 5.87 0.29 -5.27
N LEU A 29 4.91 1.06 -4.76
CA LEU A 29 4.75 2.46 -5.12
C LEU A 29 5.95 3.31 -4.68
N TRP A 30 6.61 2.94 -3.60
CA TRP A 30 7.84 3.55 -3.12
C TRP A 30 9.00 3.41 -4.10
N THR A 31 9.00 2.40 -4.97
CA THR A 31 9.97 2.24 -6.08
C THR A 31 9.45 2.74 -7.43
N GLY A 32 8.33 3.49 -7.43
CA GLY A 32 7.72 4.04 -8.64
C GLY A 32 6.89 3.05 -9.46
N LEU A 33 6.50 1.90 -8.87
CA LEU A 33 5.75 0.86 -9.55
C LEU A 33 4.28 0.86 -9.12
N LEU A 34 3.37 1.17 -10.04
CA LEU A 34 1.94 0.97 -9.84
C LEU A 34 1.59 -0.48 -10.19
N SER A 35 1.07 -1.23 -9.21
CA SER A 35 0.78 -2.67 -9.38
C SER A 35 -0.41 -3.12 -8.52
N PHE A 36 -1.30 -3.89 -9.14
CA PHE A 36 -2.47 -4.51 -8.51
C PHE A 36 -2.16 -5.86 -7.86
N ALA A 37 -0.94 -6.38 -7.96
CA ALA A 37 -0.54 -7.70 -7.49
C ALA A 37 -0.68 -7.92 -5.97
N THR A 38 -0.92 -6.88 -5.16
CA THR A 38 -1.09 -7.02 -3.70
C THR A 38 -2.21 -7.98 -3.33
N VAL A 39 -3.31 -7.98 -4.10
CA VAL A 39 -4.45 -8.88 -3.85
C VAL A 39 -4.09 -10.33 -4.16
N THR A 40 -3.32 -10.58 -5.22
CA THR A 40 -2.74 -11.90 -5.48
C THR A 40 -1.89 -12.39 -4.31
N PHE A 41 -1.04 -11.52 -3.78
CA PHE A 41 -0.21 -11.84 -2.61
C PHE A 41 -1.05 -12.07 -1.36
N GLY A 42 -2.12 -11.28 -1.19
CA GLY A 42 -3.11 -11.47 -0.14
C GLY A 42 -3.83 -12.81 -0.26
N ALA A 43 -4.24 -13.21 -1.46
CA ALA A 43 -4.87 -14.50 -1.73
C ALA A 43 -3.93 -15.66 -1.36
N ILE A 44 -2.66 -15.63 -1.82
CA ILE A 44 -1.66 -16.62 -1.46
C ILE A 44 -1.47 -16.69 0.06
N GLY A 45 -1.47 -15.53 0.73
CA GLY A 45 -1.38 -15.45 2.18
C GLY A 45 -2.59 -16.05 2.90
N ALA A 46 -3.80 -15.72 2.45
CA ALA A 46 -5.04 -16.19 3.03
C ALA A 46 -5.21 -17.69 2.87
N PHE A 47 -5.30 -18.18 1.63
CA PHE A 47 -5.49 -19.60 1.35
C PHE A 47 -4.28 -20.43 1.81
N GLY A 48 -3.06 -19.95 1.58
CA GLY A 48 -1.85 -20.65 1.99
C GLY A 48 -1.71 -20.79 3.50
N SER A 49 -2.10 -19.77 4.30
CA SER A 49 -2.06 -19.87 5.75
C SER A 49 -3.13 -20.80 6.30
N ILE A 50 -4.33 -20.86 5.70
CA ILE A 50 -5.40 -21.79 6.08
C ILE A 50 -4.94 -23.22 5.81
N TRP A 51 -4.43 -23.49 4.61
CA TRP A 51 -3.94 -24.81 4.23
C TRP A 51 -2.79 -25.29 5.13
N LEU A 52 -1.78 -24.43 5.37
CA LEU A 52 -0.67 -24.74 6.29
C LEU A 52 -1.15 -24.98 7.72
N TYR A 53 -2.13 -24.22 8.19
CA TYR A 53 -2.69 -24.38 9.53
C TYR A 53 -3.39 -25.75 9.69
N ASN A 54 -4.19 -26.14 8.69
CA ASN A 54 -4.97 -27.36 8.71
C ASN A 54 -4.10 -28.63 8.55
N GLU A 55 -3.13 -28.62 7.61
CA GLU A 55 -2.40 -29.81 7.20
C GLU A 55 -1.09 -30.02 7.98
N THR A 56 -0.41 -28.96 8.41
CA THR A 56 0.96 -29.09 8.94
C THR A 56 1.07 -28.98 10.45
N GLY A 57 0.01 -28.54 11.14
CA GLY A 57 0.04 -28.33 12.60
C GLY A 57 1.04 -27.25 13.07
N LEU A 58 1.54 -26.41 12.17
CA LEU A 58 2.54 -25.35 12.48
C LEU A 58 2.04 -24.26 13.44
N GLY A 59 0.77 -24.30 13.81
CA GLY A 59 0.13 -23.26 14.59
C GLY A 59 -0.04 -21.95 13.80
N LEU A 60 -0.74 -20.98 14.37
CA LEU A 60 -1.15 -19.74 13.70
C LEU A 60 0.02 -18.95 13.09
N PHE A 61 1.01 -18.62 13.91
CA PHE A 61 2.14 -17.79 13.44
C PHE A 61 3.03 -18.51 12.44
N GLY A 62 3.25 -19.82 12.62
CA GLY A 62 4.04 -20.64 11.69
C GLY A 62 3.40 -20.70 10.31
N SER A 63 2.09 -20.87 10.24
CA SER A 63 1.33 -20.90 8.99
C SER A 63 1.35 -19.56 8.25
N ILE A 64 1.20 -18.44 8.98
CA ILE A 64 1.26 -17.11 8.39
C ILE A 64 2.68 -16.80 7.87
N ILE A 65 3.72 -17.16 8.63
CA ILE A 65 5.11 -16.97 8.19
C ILE A 65 5.42 -17.83 6.96
N GLY A 66 5.00 -19.09 6.95
CA GLY A 66 5.15 -19.98 5.80
C GLY A 66 4.49 -19.41 4.53
N ALA A 67 3.24 -18.97 4.65
CA ALA A 67 2.52 -18.32 3.56
C ALA A 67 3.19 -16.99 3.12
N ALA A 68 3.71 -16.21 4.06
CA ALA A 68 4.43 -14.97 3.76
C ALA A 68 5.75 -15.24 3.01
N VAL A 69 6.50 -16.27 3.36
CA VAL A 69 7.70 -16.68 2.64
C VAL A 69 7.36 -17.15 1.24
N ALA A 70 6.36 -18.02 1.09
CA ALA A 70 5.91 -18.50 -0.22
C ALA A 70 5.46 -17.37 -1.14
N SER A 71 4.63 -16.46 -0.61
CA SER A 71 4.17 -15.28 -1.36
C SER A 71 5.31 -14.28 -1.65
N GLY A 72 6.27 -14.14 -0.75
CA GLY A 72 7.46 -13.33 -0.99
C GLY A 72 8.32 -13.87 -2.11
N LEU A 73 8.57 -15.18 -2.15
CA LEU A 73 9.28 -15.86 -3.25
C LEU A 73 8.53 -15.72 -4.57
N PHE A 74 7.22 -15.90 -4.56
CA PHE A 74 6.37 -15.66 -5.73
C PHE A 74 6.45 -14.18 -6.17
N GLY A 75 6.46 -13.24 -5.24
CA GLY A 75 6.66 -11.82 -5.52
C GLY A 75 8.01 -11.52 -6.19
N LEU A 76 9.10 -12.17 -5.76
CA LEU A 76 10.41 -12.06 -6.44
C LEU A 76 10.34 -12.57 -7.89
N LEU A 77 9.65 -13.71 -8.12
CA LEU A 77 9.46 -14.29 -9.44
C LEU A 77 8.66 -13.33 -10.34
N VAL A 78 7.51 -12.85 -9.86
CA VAL A 78 6.66 -11.88 -10.57
C VAL A 78 7.43 -10.59 -10.87
N GLY A 79 8.17 -10.06 -9.89
CA GLY A 79 9.02 -8.90 -10.06
C GLY A 79 10.04 -9.10 -11.17
N ARG A 80 10.70 -10.28 -11.22
CA ARG A 80 11.69 -10.59 -12.25
C ARG A 80 11.09 -10.70 -13.66
N VAL A 81 9.89 -11.28 -13.78
CA VAL A 81 9.19 -11.43 -15.07
C VAL A 81 8.68 -10.08 -15.56
N PHE A 82 8.09 -9.28 -14.70
CA PHE A 82 7.39 -8.05 -15.07
C PHE A 82 8.29 -6.82 -15.17
N LEU A 83 9.55 -6.89 -14.72
CA LEU A 83 10.50 -5.77 -14.82
C LEU A 83 10.78 -5.29 -16.24
N LYS A 84 10.57 -6.14 -17.24
CA LYS A 84 10.75 -5.81 -18.65
C LYS A 84 9.64 -4.90 -19.20
N LEU A 85 8.54 -4.77 -18.44
CA LEU A 85 7.38 -3.98 -18.83
C LEU A 85 7.54 -2.52 -18.38
N SER A 86 7.11 -1.58 -19.20
CA SER A 86 6.96 -0.19 -18.77
C SER A 86 5.86 -0.05 -17.74
N SER A 87 5.85 1.04 -16.97
CA SER A 87 4.95 1.23 -15.82
C SER A 87 3.46 1.00 -16.14
N HIS A 88 2.98 1.46 -17.31
CA HIS A 88 1.58 1.27 -17.73
C HIS A 88 1.26 -0.19 -18.05
N TRP A 89 2.15 -0.87 -18.80
CA TRP A 89 1.98 -2.29 -19.11
C TRP A 89 2.11 -3.18 -17.88
N LEU A 90 2.92 -2.77 -16.90
CA LEU A 90 3.02 -3.44 -15.61
C LEU A 90 1.69 -3.43 -14.85
N ALA A 91 0.99 -2.29 -14.82
CA ALA A 91 -0.31 -2.20 -14.18
C ALA A 91 -1.32 -3.16 -14.82
N LEU A 92 -1.41 -3.19 -16.16
CA LEU A 92 -2.29 -4.11 -16.89
C LEU A 92 -1.91 -5.59 -16.67
N ALA A 93 -0.62 -5.91 -16.72
CA ALA A 93 -0.14 -7.28 -16.46
C ALA A 93 -0.47 -7.74 -15.03
N THR A 94 -0.41 -6.85 -14.04
CA THR A 94 -0.77 -7.18 -12.65
C THR A 94 -2.28 -7.28 -12.45
N VAL A 95 -3.12 -6.59 -13.22
CA VAL A 95 -4.57 -6.85 -13.27
C VAL A 95 -4.82 -8.25 -13.84
N ALA A 96 -4.18 -8.60 -14.96
CA ALA A 96 -4.29 -9.95 -15.52
C ALA A 96 -3.84 -11.02 -14.51
N LEU A 97 -2.81 -10.75 -13.71
CA LEU A 97 -2.35 -11.65 -12.64
C LEU A 97 -3.45 -11.86 -11.59
N VAL A 98 -4.21 -10.82 -11.21
CA VAL A 98 -5.35 -10.96 -10.28
C VAL A 98 -6.43 -11.86 -10.89
N LEU A 99 -6.76 -11.71 -12.18
CA LEU A 99 -7.71 -12.58 -12.88
C LEU A 99 -7.23 -14.04 -12.91
N ILE A 100 -5.96 -14.24 -13.22
CA ILE A 100 -5.33 -15.56 -13.21
C ILE A 100 -5.38 -16.16 -11.80
N THR A 101 -5.10 -15.38 -10.76
CA THR A 101 -5.17 -15.84 -9.37
C THR A 101 -6.57 -16.35 -9.03
N ARG A 102 -7.63 -15.64 -9.42
CA ARG A 102 -9.00 -16.08 -9.23
C ARG A 102 -9.27 -17.43 -9.91
N VAL A 103 -8.80 -17.59 -11.16
CA VAL A 103 -8.93 -18.86 -11.89
C VAL A 103 -8.16 -19.99 -11.17
N PHE A 104 -6.96 -19.73 -10.66
CA PHE A 104 -6.23 -20.70 -9.86
C PHE A 104 -6.97 -21.10 -8.59
N VAL A 105 -7.53 -20.13 -7.84
CA VAL A 105 -8.31 -20.40 -6.62
C VAL A 105 -9.50 -21.31 -6.94
N VAL A 106 -10.24 -21.04 -8.02
CA VAL A 106 -11.40 -21.84 -8.42
C VAL A 106 -11.01 -23.28 -8.80
N ASN A 107 -9.84 -23.48 -9.43
CA ASN A 107 -9.43 -24.79 -9.94
C ASN A 107 -8.62 -25.62 -8.95
N LEU A 108 -7.99 -25.03 -7.93
CA LEU A 108 -7.22 -25.73 -6.91
C LEU A 108 -8.10 -26.17 -5.74
N VAL A 109 -9.15 -26.95 -6.01
CA VAL A 109 -10.20 -27.33 -5.04
C VAL A 109 -9.62 -27.91 -3.75
N ASP A 110 -8.61 -28.77 -3.84
CA ASP A 110 -8.00 -29.45 -2.68
C ASP A 110 -7.27 -28.49 -1.72
N TYR A 111 -6.92 -27.27 -2.17
CA TYR A 111 -6.15 -26.30 -1.40
C TYR A 111 -6.93 -25.06 -1.01
N THR A 112 -8.02 -24.76 -1.71
CA THR A 112 -8.74 -23.49 -1.61
C THR A 112 -10.24 -23.65 -1.46
N GLY A 113 -10.75 -24.90 -1.44
CA GLY A 113 -12.19 -25.18 -1.52
C GLY A 113 -12.83 -24.84 -2.87
N GLY A 114 -12.05 -24.35 -3.84
CA GLY A 114 -12.50 -24.03 -5.19
C GLY A 114 -13.57 -22.93 -5.23
N SER A 115 -14.65 -23.15 -6.00
CA SER A 115 -15.77 -22.22 -6.10
C SER A 115 -16.61 -22.13 -4.82
N ALA A 116 -16.55 -23.15 -3.94
CA ALA A 116 -17.25 -23.15 -2.67
C ALA A 116 -16.54 -22.30 -1.59
N GLY A 117 -15.26 -21.94 -1.82
CA GLY A 117 -14.46 -21.23 -0.84
C GLY A 117 -14.03 -22.07 0.35
N GLU A 118 -13.39 -21.42 1.33
CA GLU A 118 -12.80 -22.11 2.49
C GLU A 118 -13.19 -21.40 3.79
N VAL A 119 -13.44 -22.19 4.84
CA VAL A 119 -13.71 -21.69 6.19
C VAL A 119 -12.37 -21.47 6.90
N VAL A 120 -12.21 -20.31 7.52
CA VAL A 120 -10.98 -19.98 8.25
C VAL A 120 -10.98 -20.65 9.60
N ALA A 121 -10.13 -21.65 9.79
CA ALA A 121 -10.06 -22.46 11.03
C ALA A 121 -9.37 -21.75 12.20
N TYR A 122 -8.72 -20.60 11.97
CA TYR A 122 -8.03 -19.84 13.00
C TYR A 122 -8.67 -18.46 13.22
N THR A 123 -8.50 -17.92 14.41
CA THR A 123 -8.92 -16.55 14.75
C THR A 123 -7.73 -15.75 15.25
N ILE A 124 -7.51 -14.57 14.65
CA ILE A 124 -6.47 -13.63 15.08
C ILE A 124 -7.11 -12.60 16.01
N THR A 125 -6.63 -12.53 17.24
CA THR A 125 -7.13 -11.56 18.22
C THR A 125 -6.63 -10.13 17.92
N MET A 126 -7.36 -9.12 18.42
CA MET A 126 -6.99 -7.71 18.22
C MET A 126 -5.54 -7.39 18.62
N PRO A 127 -5.00 -7.83 19.78
CA PRO A 127 -3.60 -7.58 20.13
C PRO A 127 -2.62 -8.26 19.19
N GLN A 128 -2.92 -9.46 18.68
CA GLN A 128 -2.08 -10.13 17.68
C GLN A 128 -2.03 -9.35 16.35
N MET A 129 -3.17 -8.83 15.89
CA MET A 129 -3.23 -7.96 14.72
C MET A 129 -2.42 -6.68 14.90
N ALA A 130 -2.52 -6.05 16.08
CA ALA A 130 -1.74 -4.86 16.39
C ALA A 130 -0.23 -5.15 16.40
N ILE A 131 0.20 -6.30 16.94
CA ILE A 131 1.60 -6.74 16.90
C ILE A 131 2.07 -6.96 15.47
N MET A 132 1.29 -7.66 14.63
CA MET A 132 1.62 -7.90 13.22
C MET A 132 1.76 -6.57 12.45
N LEU A 133 0.82 -5.64 12.63
CA LEU A 133 0.89 -4.31 12.03
C LEU A 133 2.13 -3.55 12.52
N ALA A 134 2.42 -3.58 13.82
CA ALA A 134 3.58 -2.94 14.41
C ALA A 134 4.91 -3.52 13.87
N LEU A 135 4.98 -4.85 13.69
CA LEU A 135 6.15 -5.51 13.09
C LEU A 135 6.36 -5.09 11.63
N VAL A 136 5.29 -5.02 10.83
CA VAL A 136 5.36 -4.55 9.44
C VAL A 136 5.77 -3.07 9.38
N CYS A 137 5.19 -2.23 10.22
CA CYS A 137 5.59 -0.81 10.32
C CYS A 137 7.06 -0.66 10.76
N GLY A 138 7.50 -1.44 11.74
CA GLY A 138 8.89 -1.48 12.21
C GLY A 138 9.84 -1.93 11.09
N LEU A 139 9.49 -2.97 10.34
CA LEU A 139 10.25 -3.42 9.18
C LEU A 139 10.40 -2.31 8.14
N LEU A 140 9.31 -1.63 7.78
CA LEU A 140 9.35 -0.53 6.81
C LEU A 140 10.14 0.68 7.32
N TYR A 141 10.05 0.98 8.62
CA TYR A 141 10.86 2.03 9.24
C TYR A 141 12.37 1.71 9.15
N LEU A 142 12.77 0.47 9.43
CA LEU A 142 14.15 0.01 9.30
C LEU A 142 14.61 0.02 7.85
N LEU A 143 13.78 -0.47 6.92
CA LEU A 143 14.06 -0.45 5.49
C LEU A 143 14.25 0.98 4.97
N LYS A 144 13.46 1.94 5.44
CA LYS A 144 13.58 3.35 5.03
C LYS A 144 14.90 3.97 5.47
N ARG A 145 15.47 3.53 6.58
CA ARG A 145 16.79 3.96 7.08
C ARG A 145 17.97 3.21 6.47
N SER A 146 17.71 2.13 5.74
CA SER A 146 18.73 1.30 5.12
C SER A 146 19.16 1.84 3.74
N LYS A 147 20.23 1.24 3.19
CA LYS A 147 20.67 1.51 1.81
C LYS A 147 19.57 1.24 0.77
N PHE A 148 18.67 0.28 1.06
CA PHE A 148 17.51 -0.01 0.22
C PHE A 148 16.55 1.19 0.16
N GLY A 149 16.32 1.87 1.28
CA GLY A 149 15.44 3.04 1.32
C GLY A 149 15.91 4.17 0.41
N VAL A 150 17.20 4.51 0.50
CA VAL A 150 17.81 5.52 -0.38
C VAL A 150 17.72 5.10 -1.86
N ALA A 151 18.01 3.83 -2.16
CA ALA A 151 17.91 3.30 -3.52
C ALA A 151 16.46 3.29 -4.05
N ALA A 152 15.47 3.04 -3.20
CA ALA A 152 14.06 3.09 -3.56
C ALA A 152 13.60 4.52 -3.85
N ASP A 153 13.97 5.48 -2.99
CA ASP A 153 13.64 6.90 -3.17
C ASP A 153 14.24 7.44 -4.48
N THR A 154 15.53 7.19 -4.76
CA THR A 154 16.18 7.62 -6.01
C THR A 154 15.56 6.94 -7.24
N THR A 155 15.25 5.64 -7.15
CA THR A 155 14.59 4.90 -8.25
C THR A 155 13.21 5.45 -8.56
N ARG A 156 12.49 5.95 -7.56
CA ARG A 156 11.16 6.54 -7.72
C ARG A 156 11.21 7.88 -8.44
N GLU A 157 12.16 8.75 -8.08
CA GLU A 157 12.27 10.09 -8.64
C GLU A 157 12.66 10.02 -10.14
N ASP A 158 13.75 9.33 -10.47
CA ASP A 158 14.17 9.09 -11.84
C ASP A 158 14.99 7.80 -11.96
N PRO A 159 14.44 6.74 -12.56
CA PRO A 159 15.15 5.48 -12.75
C PRO A 159 16.42 5.58 -13.61
N ALA A 160 16.47 6.53 -14.57
CA ALA A 160 17.63 6.69 -15.46
C ALA A 160 18.78 7.37 -14.71
N VAL A 161 18.49 8.42 -13.96
CA VAL A 161 19.47 9.09 -13.10
C VAL A 161 19.96 8.15 -12.00
N ALA A 162 19.05 7.37 -11.36
CA ALA A 162 19.43 6.37 -10.37
C ALA A 162 20.41 5.33 -10.95
N ALA A 163 20.16 4.84 -12.15
CA ALA A 163 21.06 3.91 -12.85
C ALA A 163 22.43 4.54 -13.17
N ALA A 164 22.46 5.80 -13.61
CA ALA A 164 23.71 6.54 -13.86
C ALA A 164 24.55 6.73 -12.58
N LEU A 165 23.90 6.83 -11.42
CA LEU A 165 24.54 6.89 -10.10
C LEU A 165 24.96 5.50 -9.56
N GLY A 166 24.80 4.43 -10.34
CA GLY A 166 25.18 3.07 -9.99
C GLY A 166 24.15 2.31 -9.14
N VAL A 167 22.92 2.84 -8.97
CA VAL A 167 21.85 2.12 -8.28
C VAL A 167 21.33 0.97 -9.15
N PRO A 168 21.29 -0.28 -8.65
CA PRO A 168 20.78 -1.42 -9.42
C PRO A 168 19.24 -1.42 -9.44
N VAL A 169 18.65 -0.49 -10.22
CA VAL A 169 17.19 -0.24 -10.28
C VAL A 169 16.37 -1.52 -10.43
N GLY A 170 16.80 -2.45 -11.30
CA GLY A 170 16.13 -3.73 -11.48
C GLY A 170 16.07 -4.56 -10.21
N ARG A 171 17.19 -4.67 -9.46
CA ARG A 171 17.24 -5.42 -8.20
C ARG A 171 16.36 -4.76 -7.13
N VAL A 172 16.37 -3.43 -7.04
CA VAL A 172 15.52 -2.67 -6.10
C VAL A 172 14.04 -2.97 -6.34
N LYS A 173 13.61 -2.96 -7.59
CA LYS A 173 12.24 -3.26 -7.98
C LYS A 173 11.84 -4.72 -7.69
N ILE A 174 12.72 -5.70 -7.97
CA ILE A 174 12.48 -7.12 -7.65
C ILE A 174 12.31 -7.30 -6.14
N ILE A 175 13.21 -6.75 -5.34
CA ILE A 175 13.16 -6.84 -3.88
C ILE A 175 11.87 -6.21 -3.35
N ALA A 176 11.44 -5.06 -3.92
CA ALA A 176 10.19 -4.42 -3.57
C ALA A 176 8.97 -5.33 -3.84
N PHE A 177 8.96 -6.07 -4.96
CA PHE A 177 7.91 -7.06 -5.23
C PHE A 177 7.92 -8.22 -4.22
N GLY A 178 9.09 -8.76 -3.88
CA GLY A 178 9.23 -9.81 -2.87
C GLY A 178 8.77 -9.37 -1.47
N LEU A 179 9.20 -8.19 -1.03
CA LEU A 179 8.76 -7.59 0.24
C LEU A 179 7.26 -7.32 0.25
N SER A 180 6.74 -6.77 -0.87
CA SER A 180 5.30 -6.59 -1.05
C SER A 180 4.55 -7.92 -0.97
N GLY A 181 5.10 -8.99 -1.56
CA GLY A 181 4.55 -10.33 -1.50
C GLY A 181 4.42 -10.84 -0.06
N ALA A 182 5.51 -10.77 0.69
CA ALA A 182 5.54 -11.21 2.09
C ALA A 182 4.56 -10.40 2.97
N ILE A 183 4.58 -9.06 2.86
CA ILE A 183 3.68 -8.19 3.62
C ILE A 183 2.23 -8.39 3.20
N GLY A 184 1.98 -8.54 1.88
CA GLY A 184 0.64 -8.78 1.35
C GLY A 184 0.02 -10.07 1.85
N ALA A 185 0.83 -11.13 1.99
CA ALA A 185 0.38 -12.40 2.56
C ALA A 185 -0.03 -12.27 4.04
N VAL A 186 0.75 -11.55 4.84
CA VAL A 186 0.36 -11.27 6.24
C VAL A 186 -0.97 -10.52 6.29
N GLY A 187 -1.15 -9.49 5.44
CA GLY A 187 -2.41 -8.74 5.35
C GLY A 187 -3.58 -9.61 4.89
N GLY A 188 -3.35 -10.52 3.93
CA GLY A 188 -4.35 -11.47 3.46
C GLY A 188 -4.79 -12.47 4.52
N ALA A 189 -3.86 -13.04 5.29
CA ALA A 189 -4.18 -13.90 6.43
C ALA A 189 -4.96 -13.17 7.53
N MET A 190 -4.61 -11.91 7.84
CA MET A 190 -5.37 -11.06 8.75
C MET A 190 -6.78 -10.79 8.24
N GLN A 191 -6.92 -10.47 6.95
CA GLN A 191 -8.23 -10.23 6.30
C GLN A 191 -9.10 -11.48 6.34
N ALA A 192 -8.54 -12.66 6.02
CA ALA A 192 -9.23 -13.94 6.08
C ALA A 192 -9.79 -14.24 7.47
N SER A 193 -8.99 -14.04 8.52
CA SER A 193 -9.41 -14.23 9.91
C SER A 193 -10.59 -13.34 10.31
N GLN A 194 -10.74 -12.15 9.70
CA GLN A 194 -11.87 -11.25 9.99
C GLN A 194 -13.15 -11.67 9.27
N LEU A 195 -13.02 -12.23 8.09
CA LEU A 195 -14.16 -12.69 7.29
C LEU A 195 -14.68 -14.05 7.76
N SER A 196 -13.85 -14.86 8.46
CA SER A 196 -14.15 -16.23 8.90
C SER A 196 -14.46 -17.22 7.76
N TYR A 197 -14.71 -16.72 6.57
CA TYR A 197 -14.92 -17.46 5.34
C TYR A 197 -14.38 -16.65 4.18
N ILE A 198 -13.70 -17.29 3.24
CA ILE A 198 -13.13 -16.66 2.05
C ILE A 198 -13.51 -17.44 0.80
N ASP A 199 -13.83 -16.71 -0.23
CA ASP A 199 -14.20 -17.21 -1.56
C ASP A 199 -13.26 -16.66 -2.64
N PRO A 200 -13.33 -17.13 -3.89
CA PRO A 200 -12.50 -16.62 -4.99
C PRO A 200 -12.68 -15.14 -5.28
N ASP A 201 -13.82 -14.54 -4.91
CA ASP A 201 -14.13 -13.12 -5.14
C ASP A 201 -13.68 -12.21 -4.01
N THR A 202 -13.34 -12.78 -2.84
CA THR A 202 -12.79 -12.04 -1.68
C THR A 202 -11.51 -11.29 -2.05
N PHE A 203 -10.61 -11.94 -2.82
CA PHE A 203 -9.33 -11.36 -3.25
C PHE A 203 -9.37 -11.04 -4.75
N TYR A 204 -10.24 -10.12 -5.14
CA TYR A 204 -10.46 -9.76 -6.54
C TYR A 204 -10.24 -8.26 -6.80
N ILE A 205 -10.60 -7.78 -7.99
CA ILE A 205 -10.33 -6.41 -8.46
C ILE A 205 -10.88 -5.35 -7.51
N ASN A 206 -12.06 -5.54 -6.92
CA ASN A 206 -12.68 -4.58 -6.00
C ASN A 206 -11.77 -4.28 -4.79
N LEU A 207 -11.18 -5.31 -4.20
CA LEU A 207 -10.23 -5.16 -3.10
C LEU A 207 -8.95 -4.46 -3.57
N SER A 208 -8.47 -4.77 -4.79
CA SER A 208 -7.29 -4.10 -5.37
C SER A 208 -7.49 -2.60 -5.49
N VAL A 209 -8.64 -2.17 -6.01
CA VAL A 209 -8.98 -0.75 -6.18
C VAL A 209 -9.07 -0.08 -4.80
N THR A 210 -9.73 -0.71 -3.84
CA THR A 210 -9.87 -0.21 -2.46
C THR A 210 -8.51 -0.01 -1.80
N ILE A 211 -7.58 -0.96 -1.94
CA ILE A 211 -6.24 -0.87 -1.35
C ILE A 211 -5.42 0.24 -2.02
N ILE A 212 -5.43 0.33 -3.35
CA ILE A 212 -4.71 1.39 -4.07
C ILE A 212 -5.29 2.75 -3.69
N ALA A 213 -6.62 2.88 -3.65
CA ALA A 213 -7.28 4.09 -3.20
C ALA A 213 -6.86 4.49 -1.78
N SER A 214 -6.75 3.53 -0.87
CA SER A 214 -6.27 3.74 0.50
C SER A 214 -4.85 4.32 0.53
N VAL A 215 -3.94 3.80 -0.30
CA VAL A 215 -2.55 4.29 -0.37
C VAL A 215 -2.48 5.68 -0.98
N VAL A 216 -3.22 5.92 -2.06
CA VAL A 216 -3.26 7.24 -2.72
C VAL A 216 -3.86 8.29 -1.79
N LEU A 217 -4.95 7.95 -1.11
CA LEU A 217 -5.58 8.81 -0.11
C LEU A 217 -4.64 9.17 1.03
N GLY A 218 -3.97 8.17 1.59
CA GLY A 218 -3.03 8.38 2.69
C GLY A 218 -1.82 9.21 2.30
N GLY A 219 -1.48 9.24 1.01
CA GLY A 219 -0.30 9.89 0.46
C GLY A 219 0.84 8.89 0.21
N ALA A 220 1.19 8.74 -1.06
CA ALA A 220 2.18 7.77 -1.52
C ALA A 220 3.64 8.09 -1.12
N TYR A 221 3.89 9.20 -0.44
CA TYR A 221 5.24 9.63 -0.04
C TYR A 221 5.69 9.06 1.31
N HIS A 222 4.77 8.66 2.17
CA HIS A 222 5.12 8.19 3.51
C HIS A 222 4.29 6.97 3.89
N TRP A 223 4.97 5.90 4.40
CA TRP A 223 4.30 4.66 4.80
C TRP A 223 3.18 4.85 5.82
N PHE A 224 3.35 5.82 6.73
CA PHE A 224 2.34 6.15 7.75
C PHE A 224 1.04 6.68 7.12
N GLY A 225 1.15 7.37 5.97
CA GLY A 225 -0.01 7.80 5.19
C GLY A 225 -0.88 6.63 4.77
N SER A 226 -0.27 5.55 4.27
CA SER A 226 -0.99 4.35 3.85
C SER A 226 -1.78 3.70 5.00
N VAL A 227 -1.26 3.74 6.23
CA VAL A 227 -1.97 3.24 7.42
C VAL A 227 -3.21 4.09 7.71
N ILE A 228 -3.09 5.42 7.68
CA ILE A 228 -4.23 6.32 7.90
C ILE A 228 -5.25 6.20 6.76
N GLY A 229 -4.78 6.15 5.51
CA GLY A 229 -5.65 5.95 4.36
C GLY A 229 -6.45 4.65 4.45
N ALA A 230 -5.81 3.56 4.88
CA ALA A 230 -6.50 2.29 5.08
C ALA A 230 -7.50 2.35 6.25
N ALA A 231 -7.16 3.01 7.35
CA ALA A 231 -8.09 3.18 8.47
C ALA A 231 -9.37 3.89 8.03
N VAL A 232 -9.26 4.89 7.18
CA VAL A 232 -10.41 5.59 6.61
C VAL A 232 -11.14 4.73 5.56
N PHE A 233 -10.42 4.12 4.63
CA PHE A 233 -11.03 3.47 3.46
C PHE A 233 -11.53 2.05 3.71
N THR A 234 -10.95 1.33 4.69
CA THR A 234 -11.37 -0.03 5.06
C THR A 234 -12.09 -0.09 6.40
N GLY A 235 -11.73 0.77 7.36
CA GLY A 235 -12.37 0.78 8.68
C GLY A 235 -13.68 1.56 8.72
N MET A 236 -13.72 2.74 8.09
CA MET A 236 -14.91 3.61 8.12
C MET A 236 -16.15 2.98 7.44
N PRO A 237 -16.04 2.31 6.27
CA PRO A 237 -17.19 1.66 5.64
C PRO A 237 -17.78 0.54 6.50
N VAL A 238 -16.96 -0.23 7.22
CA VAL A 238 -17.42 -1.27 8.15
C VAL A 238 -18.24 -0.66 9.30
N TYR A 239 -17.83 0.51 9.79
CA TYR A 239 -18.57 1.22 10.83
C TYR A 239 -19.88 1.79 10.29
N ILE A 240 -19.90 2.33 9.07
CA ILE A 240 -21.08 2.96 8.45
C ILE A 240 -22.10 1.92 7.94
N SER A 241 -21.65 0.73 7.51
CA SER A 241 -22.51 -0.33 6.94
C SER A 241 -23.62 -0.78 7.91
N GLN A 242 -23.46 -0.52 9.19
CA GLN A 242 -24.50 -0.77 10.20
C GLN A 242 -25.69 0.17 10.08
N TYR A 243 -25.46 1.40 9.61
CA TYR A 243 -26.51 2.41 9.49
C TYR A 243 -27.16 2.42 8.09
N ILE A 244 -26.47 1.87 7.09
CA ILE A 244 -26.89 1.83 5.68
C ILE A 244 -26.60 0.44 5.14
N THR A 245 -27.64 -0.41 5.15
CA THR A 245 -27.54 -1.83 4.80
C THR A 245 -27.29 -2.05 3.29
N GLU A 246 -27.76 -1.14 2.45
CA GLU A 246 -27.61 -1.23 0.98
C GLU A 246 -26.86 0.00 0.46
N GLY A 247 -25.59 -0.13 0.16
CA GLY A 247 -24.87 1.01 -0.43
C GLY A 247 -23.38 1.10 -0.11
N GLN A 248 -22.77 0.07 0.48
CA GLN A 248 -21.34 0.09 0.83
C GLN A 248 -20.44 0.42 -0.38
N SER A 249 -20.79 -0.09 -1.57
CA SER A 249 -20.09 0.23 -2.81
C SER A 249 -20.29 1.69 -3.24
N ILE A 250 -21.49 2.24 -3.02
CA ILE A 250 -21.79 3.64 -3.32
C ILE A 250 -21.05 4.55 -2.35
N ILE A 251 -21.02 4.22 -1.06
CA ILE A 251 -20.26 4.96 -0.03
C ILE A 251 -18.78 4.96 -0.35
N ASN A 252 -18.21 3.81 -0.70
CA ASN A 252 -16.80 3.71 -1.08
C ASN A 252 -16.49 4.53 -2.34
N GLY A 253 -17.37 4.49 -3.35
CA GLY A 253 -17.23 5.28 -4.57
C GLY A 253 -17.36 6.78 -4.31
N ALA A 254 -18.35 7.20 -3.50
CA ALA A 254 -18.56 8.59 -3.12
C ALA A 254 -17.39 9.12 -2.27
N LEU A 255 -16.91 8.31 -1.31
CA LEU A 255 -15.74 8.63 -0.49
C LEU A 255 -14.50 8.83 -1.36
N LEU A 256 -14.27 7.92 -2.33
CA LEU A 256 -13.17 8.03 -3.29
C LEU A 256 -13.27 9.33 -4.10
N LEU A 257 -14.44 9.64 -4.61
CA LEU A 257 -14.68 10.83 -5.43
C LEU A 257 -14.44 12.12 -4.63
N VAL A 258 -14.99 12.20 -3.41
CA VAL A 258 -14.80 13.34 -2.50
C VAL A 258 -13.31 13.55 -2.22
N ILE A 259 -12.57 12.48 -1.97
CA ILE A 259 -11.16 12.56 -1.63
C ILE A 259 -10.31 12.99 -2.82
N ILE A 260 -10.54 12.43 -4.01
CA ILE A 260 -9.83 12.84 -5.23
C ILE A 260 -10.08 14.32 -5.52
N LEU A 261 -11.31 14.81 -5.32
CA LEU A 261 -11.66 16.21 -5.55
C LEU A 261 -11.03 17.18 -4.54
N PHE A 262 -11.04 16.81 -3.25
CA PHE A 262 -10.63 17.74 -2.18
C PHE A 262 -9.19 17.55 -1.71
N LEU A 263 -8.60 16.33 -1.90
CA LEU A 263 -7.23 16.01 -1.46
C LEU A 263 -6.38 15.40 -2.59
N PRO A 264 -6.09 16.12 -3.67
CA PRO A 264 -5.31 15.58 -4.80
C PRO A 264 -3.86 15.21 -4.45
N GLY A 265 -3.35 15.61 -3.28
CA GLY A 265 -2.01 15.26 -2.76
C GLY A 265 -2.03 14.21 -1.63
N GLY A 266 -3.21 13.67 -1.28
CA GLY A 266 -3.38 12.78 -0.12
C GLY A 266 -3.45 13.52 1.23
N LEU A 267 -3.78 12.75 2.30
CA LEU A 267 -3.91 13.27 3.67
C LEU A 267 -2.57 13.75 4.25
N ILE A 268 -1.45 13.10 3.85
CA ILE A 268 -0.10 13.45 4.28
C ILE A 268 0.75 13.84 3.07
N ASP A 269 0.63 15.11 2.65
CA ASP A 269 1.48 15.69 1.62
C ASP A 269 2.60 16.53 2.27
N PRO A 270 3.86 16.02 2.31
CA PRO A 270 4.99 16.76 2.88
C PRO A 270 5.33 18.02 2.09
N LEU A 271 4.99 18.06 0.79
CA LEU A 271 5.21 19.24 -0.06
C LEU A 271 4.26 20.38 0.29
N ARG A 272 3.04 20.07 0.68
CA ARG A 272 2.06 21.06 1.16
C ARG A 272 2.52 21.70 2.46
N TRP A 273 3.09 20.91 3.39
CA TRP A 273 3.66 21.40 4.64
C TRP A 273 4.92 22.26 4.40
N ARG A 274 5.79 21.86 3.45
CA ARG A 274 6.94 22.67 3.05
C ARG A 274 6.51 23.98 2.43
N ARG A 275 5.57 23.98 1.47
CA ARG A 275 5.02 25.21 0.84
C ARG A 275 4.33 26.12 1.84
N LEU A 276 3.60 25.58 2.82
CA LEU A 276 2.99 26.37 3.89
C LEU A 276 4.06 26.96 4.83
N ARG A 277 5.12 26.22 5.11
CA ARG A 277 6.26 26.69 5.91
C ARG A 277 7.04 27.78 5.18
N GLU A 278 7.30 27.62 3.90
CA GLU A 278 7.95 28.62 3.05
C GLU A 278 7.11 29.89 2.90
N LYS A 279 5.79 29.76 2.72
CA LYS A 279 4.89 30.92 2.72
C LYS A 279 4.87 31.65 4.07
N ARG A 280 4.98 30.93 5.19
CA ARG A 280 5.10 31.54 6.53
C ARG A 280 6.46 32.21 6.73
N LEU A 281 7.54 31.64 6.19
CA LEU A 281 8.88 32.23 6.25
C LEU A 281 8.98 33.46 5.35
N ARG A 282 8.45 33.43 4.12
CA ARG A 282 8.36 34.58 3.23
C ARG A 282 7.54 35.75 3.83
N LYS A 283 6.47 35.45 4.57
CA LYS A 283 5.72 36.49 5.30
C LYS A 283 6.48 37.10 6.49
N ARG A 284 7.55 36.46 6.96
CA ARG A 284 8.40 36.94 8.07
C ARG A 284 9.68 37.63 7.58
N GLN A 285 10.01 37.53 6.29
CA GLN A 285 11.07 38.35 5.71
C GLN A 285 10.52 39.77 5.51
N PRO A 286 11.19 40.80 6.03
CA PRO A 286 10.84 42.17 5.71
C PRO A 286 10.93 42.35 4.18
N PRO A 287 10.11 43.24 3.58
CA PRO A 287 10.18 43.50 2.14
C PRO A 287 11.64 43.87 1.82
N ASP A 288 12.23 43.13 0.89
CA ASP A 288 13.59 43.35 0.44
C ASP A 288 13.77 44.83 0.16
N THR A 289 14.71 45.42 0.84
CA THR A 289 15.25 46.71 0.45
C THR A 289 15.70 46.57 -0.97
N VAL A 290 14.95 47.20 -1.85
CA VAL A 290 15.22 47.30 -3.29
C VAL A 290 16.73 47.43 -3.49
N ASP A 291 17.32 46.45 -4.20
CA ASP A 291 18.70 46.50 -4.65
C ASP A 291 18.90 47.79 -5.50
N ARG A 292 19.38 48.83 -4.84
CA ARG A 292 19.72 50.13 -5.47
C ARG A 292 21.08 50.08 -6.17
N THR A 293 21.51 48.92 -6.61
CA THR A 293 22.79 48.77 -7.33
C THR A 293 22.66 48.88 -8.85
N HIS A 294 21.46 49.03 -9.39
CA HIS A 294 21.27 49.43 -10.77
C HIS A 294 20.97 50.97 -10.79
N ASP A 295 22.02 51.77 -10.71
CA ASP A 295 21.98 53.17 -10.99
C ASP A 295 22.12 53.38 -12.51
N PRO A 296 21.02 53.75 -13.22
CA PRO A 296 21.07 53.95 -14.67
C PRO A 296 21.98 55.11 -15.09
N ALA A 297 22.50 55.87 -14.14
CA ALA A 297 23.42 57.01 -14.42
C ALA A 297 24.87 56.55 -14.74
N LEU A 298 25.25 55.32 -14.35
CA LEU A 298 26.59 54.80 -14.63
C LEU A 298 26.74 54.15 -16.04
N ASP A 299 25.62 53.74 -16.65
CA ASP A 299 25.62 53.15 -17.98
C ASP A 299 25.72 54.20 -19.11
N GLN A 300 25.43 55.49 -18.82
CA GLN A 300 25.51 56.54 -19.81
C GLN A 300 26.92 57.19 -19.90
N ALA A 301 27.80 56.96 -18.94
CA ALA A 301 29.15 57.49 -18.95
C ALA A 301 30.18 56.67 -19.72
N GLY A 302 29.83 55.43 -20.12
CA GLY A 302 30.69 54.50 -20.88
C GLY A 302 30.54 54.58 -22.39
N ALA A 303 29.60 55.36 -22.92
CA ALA A 303 29.30 55.40 -24.37
C ALA A 303 29.90 56.57 -25.14
N THR A 304 30.75 57.39 -24.46
CA THR A 304 31.48 58.50 -25.13
C THR A 304 32.98 58.43 -24.85
N ARG A 305 33.60 57.36 -25.36
CA ARG A 305 35.04 57.39 -25.71
C ARG A 305 35.29 56.40 -26.83
#